data_c32375fe9c16acdb2bb524faa2dbeeba
#
_entry.id   c32375fe9c16acdb2bb524faa2dbeeba
#
_cell.length_a   1.000
_cell.length_b   1.000
_cell.length_c   1.000
_cell.angle_alpha   90.00
_cell.angle_beta   90.00
_cell.angle_gamma   90.00
#
_symmetry.space_group_name_H-M   'P 1'
#
loop_
_entity.id
_entity.type
_entity.pdbx_description
1 polymer ?
#
loop_
_entity_poly.entity_id
_entity_poly.type
_entity_poly.pdbx_seq_one_letter_code
_entity_poly.pdbx_strand_id
1 'polypeptide(L)'
;MIESKQELYEYLEMDKKALGIKRKFPRPFIDEIWKYEILMLKLAYLINCKDNFMYKPITLITRLRYEKLGMKLGFSIGINSFGPGLNIAHYGTIVVNGNARIGSNCWIYPGANIGANTGGPKDVPNIGDNVYIGPGAKLFGNINIADNISIGANAVVTKSFTTSGITIAGVPAKIIKDNNPNGKLMMQRINNN
;
A
#
# COMPACT_ATOMS: atom_id res chain seq x y z
N MET A 1 -11.59 -0.10 -4.46
CA MET A 1 -11.81 -1.38 -3.71
C MET A 1 -12.07 -2.48 -4.72
N ILE A 2 -11.80 -3.73 -4.38
CA ILE A 2 -12.12 -4.88 -5.26
C ILE A 2 -13.61 -5.17 -5.17
N GLU A 3 -14.33 -5.09 -6.30
CA GLU A 3 -15.78 -5.24 -6.41
C GLU A 3 -16.18 -6.39 -7.36
N SER A 4 -15.19 -7.01 -8.01
CA SER A 4 -15.39 -8.13 -8.91
C SER A 4 -14.22 -9.12 -8.89
N LYS A 5 -14.48 -10.33 -9.42
CA LYS A 5 -13.42 -11.34 -9.63
C LYS A 5 -12.40 -10.88 -10.68
N GLN A 6 -12.85 -10.13 -11.68
CA GLN A 6 -11.97 -9.58 -12.70
C GLN A 6 -11.00 -8.57 -12.11
N GLU A 7 -11.49 -7.62 -11.32
CA GLU A 7 -10.63 -6.66 -10.60
C GLU A 7 -9.63 -7.35 -9.67
N LEU A 8 -10.05 -8.42 -8.97
CA LEU A 8 -9.09 -9.19 -8.18
C LEU A 8 -7.92 -9.69 -9.03
N TYR A 9 -8.17 -10.21 -10.24
CA TYR A 9 -7.09 -10.66 -11.12
C TYR A 9 -6.23 -9.50 -11.63
N GLU A 10 -6.82 -8.36 -11.95
CA GLU A 10 -6.10 -7.16 -12.35
C GLU A 10 -5.17 -6.66 -11.24
N TYR A 11 -5.66 -6.57 -10.00
CA TYR A 11 -4.85 -6.21 -8.83
C TYR A 11 -3.69 -7.19 -8.61
N LEU A 12 -3.96 -8.51 -8.65
CA LEU A 12 -2.93 -9.53 -8.48
C LEU A 12 -1.82 -9.44 -9.53
N GLU A 13 -2.15 -9.16 -10.79
CA GLU A 13 -1.16 -9.01 -11.85
C GLU A 13 -0.40 -7.68 -11.73
N MET A 14 -1.05 -6.60 -11.34
CA MET A 14 -0.39 -5.30 -11.15
C MET A 14 0.58 -5.32 -9.96
N ASP A 15 0.19 -5.90 -8.82
CA ASP A 15 1.08 -6.04 -7.66
C ASP A 15 2.28 -6.92 -7.99
N LYS A 16 2.05 -8.03 -8.68
CA LYS A 16 3.12 -8.92 -9.16
C LYS A 16 4.11 -8.20 -10.07
N LYS A 17 3.64 -7.36 -11.00
CA LYS A 17 4.48 -6.51 -11.86
C LYS A 17 5.24 -5.47 -11.05
N ALA A 18 4.59 -4.80 -10.11
CA ALA A 18 5.22 -3.81 -9.23
C ALA A 18 6.36 -4.43 -8.40
N LEU A 19 6.19 -5.67 -7.93
CA LEU A 19 7.24 -6.46 -7.27
C LEU A 19 8.36 -6.94 -8.23
N GLY A 20 8.20 -6.80 -9.55
CA GLY A 20 9.16 -7.30 -10.54
C GLY A 20 9.19 -8.82 -10.68
N ILE A 21 8.08 -9.50 -10.40
CA ILE A 21 7.98 -10.95 -10.38
C ILE A 21 7.44 -11.47 -11.71
N LYS A 22 8.20 -12.33 -12.43
CA LYS A 22 7.80 -12.92 -13.70
C LYS A 22 7.20 -14.34 -13.58
N ARG A 23 7.51 -15.05 -12.49
CA ARG A 23 7.01 -16.43 -12.26
C ARG A 23 5.53 -16.45 -11.91
N LYS A 24 4.91 -17.63 -12.16
CA LYS A 24 3.46 -17.81 -12.00
C LYS A 24 3.02 -17.95 -10.53
N PHE A 25 3.84 -18.58 -9.69
CA PHE A 25 3.49 -18.89 -8.29
C PHE A 25 4.59 -18.46 -7.33
N PRO A 26 4.22 -18.02 -6.09
CA PRO A 26 5.18 -17.67 -5.07
C PRO A 26 5.92 -18.91 -4.56
N ARG A 27 7.23 -18.77 -4.34
CA ARG A 27 8.08 -19.82 -3.77
C ARG A 27 7.81 -19.97 -2.26
N PRO A 28 7.78 -21.22 -1.75
CA PRO A 28 7.71 -21.46 -0.32
C PRO A 28 8.87 -20.76 0.43
N PHE A 29 8.57 -20.13 1.56
CA PHE A 29 9.53 -19.50 2.49
C PHE A 29 10.37 -18.33 1.95
N ILE A 30 10.25 -17.97 0.66
CA ILE A 30 11.05 -16.90 0.03
C ILE A 30 10.19 -15.70 -0.29
N ASP A 31 9.05 -15.90 -0.96
CA ASP A 31 8.21 -14.81 -1.49
C ASP A 31 7.11 -14.40 -0.50
N GLU A 32 7.47 -14.21 0.77
CA GLU A 32 6.51 -13.98 1.84
C GLU A 32 5.75 -12.66 1.68
N ILE A 33 6.40 -11.60 1.16
CA ILE A 33 5.73 -10.32 0.87
C ILE A 33 4.67 -10.50 -0.22
N TRP A 34 5.01 -11.15 -1.33
CA TRP A 34 4.04 -11.41 -2.39
C TRP A 34 2.88 -12.29 -1.93
N LYS A 35 3.13 -13.30 -1.08
CA LYS A 35 2.05 -14.10 -0.46
C LYS A 35 1.15 -13.24 0.43
N TYR A 36 1.72 -12.29 1.16
CA TYR A 36 0.96 -11.37 1.99
C TYR A 36 0.03 -10.49 1.15
N GLU A 37 0.54 -9.89 0.07
CA GLU A 37 -0.28 -9.10 -0.87
C GLU A 37 -1.39 -9.95 -1.50
N ILE A 38 -1.08 -11.18 -1.95
CA ILE A 38 -2.11 -12.12 -2.45
C ILE A 38 -3.19 -12.41 -1.39
N LEU A 39 -2.82 -12.63 -0.14
CA LEU A 39 -3.78 -12.89 0.94
C LEU A 39 -4.62 -11.66 1.23
N MET A 40 -4.03 -10.47 1.24
CA MET A 40 -4.71 -9.19 1.42
C MET A 40 -5.79 -8.98 0.35
N LEU A 41 -5.44 -9.15 -0.93
CA LEU A 41 -6.36 -8.98 -2.06
C LEU A 41 -7.48 -10.03 -2.06
N LYS A 42 -7.16 -11.30 -1.77
CA LYS A 42 -8.16 -12.36 -1.65
C LYS A 42 -9.11 -12.11 -0.49
N LEU A 43 -8.60 -11.64 0.65
CA LEU A 43 -9.44 -11.29 1.79
C LEU A 43 -10.34 -10.10 1.48
N ALA A 44 -9.82 -9.07 0.79
CA ALA A 44 -10.62 -7.94 0.32
C ALA A 44 -11.77 -8.41 -0.61
N TYR A 45 -11.49 -9.27 -1.58
CA TYR A 45 -12.51 -9.83 -2.45
C TYR A 45 -13.57 -10.64 -1.69
N LEU A 46 -13.15 -11.48 -0.74
CA LEU A 46 -14.09 -12.28 0.06
C LEU A 46 -15.01 -11.40 0.91
N ILE A 47 -14.47 -10.34 1.49
CA ILE A 47 -15.25 -9.39 2.31
C ILE A 47 -16.20 -8.57 1.45
N ASN A 48 -15.71 -8.05 0.31
CA ASN A 48 -16.48 -7.10 -0.50
C ASN A 48 -17.50 -7.78 -1.42
N CYS A 49 -17.20 -9.00 -1.93
CA CYS A 49 -17.97 -9.63 -3.01
C CYS A 49 -18.64 -10.95 -2.61
N LYS A 50 -18.27 -11.54 -1.47
CA LYS A 50 -18.71 -12.89 -1.07
C LYS A 50 -19.24 -12.92 0.36
N ASP A 51 -19.96 -11.87 0.77
CA ASP A 51 -20.53 -11.78 2.12
C ASP A 51 -21.83 -12.64 2.24
N ASN A 52 -21.65 -13.97 2.20
CA ASN A 52 -22.71 -14.89 2.55
C ASN A 52 -22.19 -16.01 3.46
N PHE A 53 -23.11 -16.73 4.09
CA PHE A 53 -22.77 -17.77 5.07
C PHE A 53 -21.82 -18.85 4.55
N MET A 54 -21.93 -19.25 3.29
CA MET A 54 -21.10 -20.30 2.68
C MET A 54 -19.61 -19.89 2.60
N TYR A 55 -19.33 -18.60 2.49
CA TYR A 55 -17.94 -18.09 2.39
C TYR A 55 -17.31 -17.73 3.73
N LYS A 56 -18.08 -17.67 4.83
CA LYS A 56 -17.57 -17.33 6.18
C LYS A 56 -16.37 -18.17 6.62
N PRO A 57 -16.35 -19.53 6.44
CA PRO A 57 -15.20 -20.33 6.85
C PRO A 57 -13.92 -19.98 6.08
N ILE A 58 -14.02 -19.84 4.74
CA ILE A 58 -12.83 -19.50 3.94
C ILE A 58 -12.37 -18.07 4.20
N THR A 59 -13.28 -17.14 4.45
CA THR A 59 -12.95 -15.77 4.85
C THR A 59 -12.20 -15.75 6.17
N LEU A 60 -12.66 -16.52 7.17
CA LEU A 60 -11.97 -16.65 8.45
C LEU A 60 -10.56 -17.25 8.30
N ILE A 61 -10.43 -18.34 7.56
CA ILE A 61 -9.12 -18.97 7.33
C ILE A 61 -8.18 -18.01 6.61
N THR A 62 -8.67 -17.29 5.60
CA THR A 62 -7.86 -16.31 4.84
C THR A 62 -7.44 -15.16 5.74
N ARG A 63 -8.31 -14.66 6.60
CA ARG A 63 -8.03 -13.62 7.59
C ARG A 63 -6.93 -14.06 8.57
N LEU A 64 -7.08 -15.24 9.17
CA LEU A 64 -6.09 -15.78 10.11
C LEU A 64 -4.70 -15.93 9.46
N ARG A 65 -4.65 -16.40 8.21
CA ARG A 65 -3.39 -16.49 7.46
C ARG A 65 -2.79 -15.11 7.16
N TYR A 66 -3.61 -14.16 6.77
CA TYR A 66 -3.22 -12.78 6.51
C TYR A 66 -2.62 -12.12 7.76
N GLU A 67 -3.35 -12.19 8.89
CA GLU A 67 -2.90 -11.63 10.17
C GLU A 67 -1.63 -12.30 10.68
N LYS A 68 -1.56 -13.65 10.64
CA LYS A 68 -0.37 -14.40 11.06
C LYS A 68 0.86 -14.02 10.23
N LEU A 69 0.70 -13.89 8.91
CA LEU A 69 1.79 -13.51 8.02
C LEU A 69 2.18 -12.04 8.22
N GLY A 70 1.20 -11.15 8.44
CA GLY A 70 1.43 -9.76 8.80
C GLY A 70 2.26 -9.61 10.06
N MET A 71 1.91 -10.30 11.14
CA MET A 71 2.70 -10.32 12.38
C MET A 71 4.14 -10.82 12.15
N LYS A 72 4.32 -11.87 11.33
CA LYS A 72 5.64 -12.39 10.97
C LYS A 72 6.51 -11.37 10.23
N LEU A 73 5.90 -10.60 9.30
CA LEU A 73 6.60 -9.63 8.45
C LEU A 73 6.72 -8.23 9.09
N GLY A 74 6.00 -7.98 10.19
CA GLY A 74 5.90 -6.67 10.83
C GLY A 74 4.87 -5.74 10.18
N PHE A 75 3.88 -6.28 9.47
CA PHE A 75 2.87 -5.50 8.76
C PHE A 75 1.55 -5.44 9.53
N SER A 76 1.01 -4.24 9.68
CA SER A 76 -0.35 -3.96 10.15
C SER A 76 -1.02 -3.05 9.11
N ILE A 77 -1.57 -3.65 8.06
CA ILE A 77 -2.14 -2.93 6.91
C ILE A 77 -3.64 -3.19 6.87
N GLY A 78 -4.44 -2.13 6.78
CA GLY A 78 -5.89 -2.27 6.66
C GLY A 78 -6.31 -2.83 5.30
N ILE A 79 -7.34 -3.67 5.30
CA ILE A 79 -7.93 -4.19 4.06
C ILE A 79 -8.57 -3.03 3.27
N ASN A 80 -8.43 -3.06 1.95
CA ASN A 80 -8.92 -2.00 1.04
C ASN A 80 -8.18 -0.65 1.15
N SER A 81 -7.02 -0.58 1.78
CA SER A 81 -6.26 0.67 1.90
C SER A 81 -5.52 1.05 0.61
N PHE A 82 -5.12 0.09 -0.21
CA PHE A 82 -4.33 0.31 -1.41
C PHE A 82 -5.10 0.03 -2.70
N GLY A 83 -4.82 0.84 -3.73
CA GLY A 83 -5.11 0.53 -5.12
C GLY A 83 -4.16 -0.54 -5.70
N PRO A 84 -4.35 -0.94 -6.97
CA PRO A 84 -3.53 -1.95 -7.63
C PRO A 84 -2.09 -1.47 -7.88
N GLY A 85 -1.14 -2.40 -7.95
CA GLY A 85 0.27 -2.08 -8.18
C GLY A 85 1.04 -1.73 -6.91
N LEU A 86 0.61 -2.25 -5.77
CA LEU A 86 1.35 -2.12 -4.52
C LEU A 86 2.71 -2.79 -4.63
N ASN A 87 3.74 -2.12 -4.13
CA ASN A 87 5.07 -2.68 -3.93
C ASN A 87 5.51 -2.45 -2.48
N ILE A 88 5.46 -3.49 -1.67
CA ILE A 88 6.09 -3.50 -0.35
C ILE A 88 7.55 -3.93 -0.57
N ALA A 89 8.49 -2.98 -0.45
CA ALA A 89 9.87 -3.20 -0.87
C ALA A 89 10.64 -4.21 0.00
N HIS A 90 10.39 -4.21 1.31
CA HIS A 90 11.07 -5.06 2.28
C HIS A 90 10.15 -5.39 3.47
N TYR A 91 10.44 -6.47 4.19
CA TYR A 91 9.79 -6.75 5.48
C TYR A 91 10.33 -5.83 6.58
N GLY A 92 9.53 -5.64 7.62
CA GLY A 92 9.78 -4.69 8.73
C GLY A 92 8.51 -3.91 9.04
N THR A 93 8.51 -3.10 10.07
CA THR A 93 7.29 -2.44 10.55
C THR A 93 6.68 -1.52 9.49
N ILE A 94 5.47 -1.87 9.03
CA ILE A 94 4.62 -1.01 8.18
C ILE A 94 3.22 -0.98 8.80
N VAL A 95 2.75 0.22 9.13
CA VAL A 95 1.42 0.42 9.74
C VAL A 95 0.58 1.31 8.85
N VAL A 96 -0.57 0.81 8.41
CA VAL A 96 -1.52 1.57 7.58
C VAL A 96 -2.93 1.43 8.15
N ASN A 97 -3.52 2.54 8.53
CA ASN A 97 -4.89 2.59 9.04
C ASN A 97 -5.88 2.13 7.97
N GLY A 98 -6.86 1.28 8.35
CA GLY A 98 -7.84 0.72 7.43
C GLY A 98 -8.77 1.73 6.76
N ASN A 99 -8.87 2.95 7.29
CA ASN A 99 -9.62 4.04 6.67
C ASN A 99 -8.79 4.90 5.71
N ALA A 100 -7.45 4.78 5.73
CA ALA A 100 -6.61 5.48 4.76
C ALA A 100 -6.87 4.95 3.35
N ARG A 101 -6.75 5.82 2.36
CA ARG A 101 -6.88 5.46 0.94
C ARG A 101 -5.63 5.87 0.21
N ILE A 102 -5.02 4.90 -0.43
CA ILE A 102 -3.81 5.04 -1.22
C ILE A 102 -4.12 4.56 -2.63
N GLY A 103 -3.80 5.35 -3.61
CA GLY A 103 -4.04 5.06 -5.02
C GLY A 103 -3.19 3.93 -5.58
N SER A 104 -3.15 3.84 -6.89
CA SER A 104 -2.45 2.80 -7.64
C SER A 104 -0.93 3.02 -7.65
N ASN A 105 -0.18 1.94 -7.85
CA ASN A 105 1.29 1.98 -8.02
C ASN A 105 2.02 2.64 -6.84
N CYS A 106 1.59 2.40 -5.62
CA CYS A 106 2.29 2.87 -4.43
C CYS A 106 3.47 1.98 -4.09
N TRP A 107 4.63 2.59 -3.88
CA TRP A 107 5.79 1.92 -3.29
C TRP A 107 5.94 2.35 -1.83
N ILE A 108 5.98 1.37 -0.94
CA ILE A 108 6.09 1.62 0.50
C ILE A 108 7.26 0.85 1.11
N TYR A 109 7.99 1.52 1.98
CA TYR A 109 9.18 1.00 2.63
C TYR A 109 8.96 0.80 4.14
N PRO A 110 9.80 -0.06 4.78
CA PRO A 110 9.73 -0.32 6.22
C PRO A 110 9.85 0.96 7.06
N GLY A 111 9.21 0.94 8.21
CA GLY A 111 9.12 2.08 9.11
C GLY A 111 8.03 3.09 8.74
N ALA A 112 7.37 2.93 7.58
CA ALA A 112 6.26 3.79 7.19
C ALA A 112 5.07 3.63 8.14
N ASN A 113 4.44 4.77 8.49
CA ASN A 113 3.22 4.78 9.29
C ASN A 113 2.21 5.77 8.68
N ILE A 114 1.04 5.27 8.31
CA ILE A 114 -0.07 6.05 7.74
C ILE A 114 -1.24 5.92 8.71
N GLY A 115 -1.53 6.95 9.47
CA GLY A 115 -2.42 6.86 10.61
C GLY A 115 -3.40 8.02 10.76
N ALA A 116 -4.36 7.80 11.66
CA ALA A 116 -5.25 8.85 12.11
C ALA A 116 -4.55 9.80 13.07
N ASN A 117 -5.00 11.05 13.08
CA ASN A 117 -4.69 12.00 14.12
C ASN A 117 -5.74 11.88 15.26
N THR A 118 -5.64 12.70 16.28
CA THR A 118 -6.56 12.74 17.44
C THR A 118 -8.00 13.11 17.09
N GLY A 119 -8.27 13.56 15.87
CA GLY A 119 -9.61 13.93 15.36
C GLY A 119 -10.58 12.76 15.11
N GLY A 120 -10.11 11.52 15.24
CA GLY A 120 -10.97 10.34 15.11
C GLY A 120 -10.55 9.38 13.99
N PRO A 121 -11.24 8.23 13.86
CA PRO A 121 -10.82 7.15 12.96
C PRO A 121 -10.89 7.49 11.47
N LYS A 122 -11.60 8.55 11.08
CA LYS A 122 -11.70 9.04 9.70
C LYS A 122 -10.72 10.18 9.39
N ASP A 123 -9.98 10.65 10.39
CA ASP A 123 -8.96 11.69 10.23
C ASP A 123 -7.64 11.07 9.75
N VAL A 124 -7.66 10.54 8.53
CA VAL A 124 -6.59 9.74 7.92
C VAL A 124 -6.16 10.29 6.56
N PRO A 125 -4.93 10.00 6.12
CA PRO A 125 -4.43 10.43 4.82
C PRO A 125 -5.22 9.83 3.65
N ASN A 126 -5.44 10.67 2.62
CA ASN A 126 -5.82 10.29 1.27
C ASN A 126 -4.63 10.54 0.34
N ILE A 127 -4.12 9.50 -0.29
CA ILE A 127 -2.88 9.51 -1.05
C ILE A 127 -3.18 9.09 -2.49
N GLY A 128 -2.73 9.86 -3.45
CA GLY A 128 -2.95 9.64 -4.87
C GLY A 128 -2.15 8.48 -5.47
N ASP A 129 -2.10 8.44 -6.79
CA ASP A 129 -1.43 7.41 -7.58
C ASP A 129 0.08 7.67 -7.70
N ASN A 130 0.84 6.59 -7.95
CA ASN A 130 2.29 6.67 -8.21
C ASN A 130 3.08 7.37 -7.10
N VAL A 131 2.71 7.13 -5.84
CA VAL A 131 3.38 7.73 -4.68
C VAL A 131 4.44 6.79 -4.14
N TYR A 132 5.66 7.34 -3.96
CA TYR A 132 6.77 6.67 -3.29
C TYR A 132 6.80 7.11 -1.82
N ILE A 133 6.71 6.15 -0.90
CA ILE A 133 6.76 6.39 0.54
C ILE A 133 8.05 5.81 1.09
N GLY A 134 9.02 6.69 1.32
CA GLY A 134 10.36 6.33 1.78
C GLY A 134 10.39 5.69 3.17
N PRO A 135 11.50 4.99 3.50
CA PRO A 135 11.63 4.29 4.77
C PRO A 135 11.47 5.26 5.96
N GLY A 136 10.71 4.83 6.96
CA GLY A 136 10.48 5.63 8.16
C GLY A 136 9.51 6.79 8.02
N ALA A 137 8.92 7.06 6.86
CA ALA A 137 7.99 8.17 6.66
C ALA A 137 6.72 8.03 7.52
N LYS A 138 6.23 9.14 8.06
CA LYS A 138 5.05 9.23 8.92
C LYS A 138 4.04 10.20 8.32
N LEU A 139 2.83 9.72 8.05
CA LEU A 139 1.74 10.50 7.47
C LEU A 139 0.53 10.44 8.40
N PHE A 140 0.07 11.57 8.90
CA PHE A 140 -1.02 11.60 9.87
C PHE A 140 -2.06 12.68 9.57
N GLY A 141 -3.31 12.38 9.93
CA GLY A 141 -4.43 13.31 9.87
C GLY A 141 -5.12 13.35 8.52
N ASN A 142 -6.15 14.18 8.43
CA ASN A 142 -6.94 14.39 7.21
C ASN A 142 -6.15 15.23 6.19
N ILE A 143 -5.19 14.60 5.56
CA ILE A 143 -4.31 15.22 4.57
C ILE A 143 -4.52 14.59 3.20
N ASN A 144 -4.36 15.40 2.15
CA ASN A 144 -4.41 14.98 0.77
C ASN A 144 -3.01 15.07 0.14
N ILE A 145 -2.53 13.96 -0.39
CA ILE A 145 -1.26 13.85 -1.12
C ILE A 145 -1.59 13.58 -2.59
N ALA A 146 -1.20 14.49 -3.46
CA ALA A 146 -1.46 14.38 -4.89
C ALA A 146 -0.67 13.21 -5.52
N ASP A 147 -1.01 12.90 -6.77
CA ASP A 147 -0.31 11.87 -7.54
C ASP A 147 1.16 12.23 -7.80
N ASN A 148 1.94 11.19 -8.08
CA ASN A 148 3.34 11.33 -8.50
C ASN A 148 4.23 12.06 -7.47
N ILE A 149 4.00 11.88 -6.18
CA ILE A 149 4.80 12.46 -5.11
C ILE A 149 5.80 11.42 -4.58
N SER A 150 7.07 11.86 -4.40
CA SER A 150 8.05 11.12 -3.60
C SER A 150 8.13 11.70 -2.19
N ILE A 151 7.92 10.85 -1.19
CA ILE A 151 8.08 11.18 0.23
C ILE A 151 9.42 10.62 0.70
N GLY A 152 10.31 11.51 1.13
CA GLY A 152 11.65 11.15 1.56
C GLY A 152 11.67 10.32 2.85
N ALA A 153 12.81 9.64 3.09
CA ALA A 153 13.01 8.87 4.31
C ALA A 153 12.83 9.71 5.57
N ASN A 154 12.19 9.14 6.59
CA ASN A 154 11.90 9.78 7.88
C ASN A 154 11.13 11.11 7.81
N ALA A 155 10.47 11.40 6.70
CA ALA A 155 9.61 12.57 6.59
C ALA A 155 8.39 12.47 7.51
N VAL A 156 8.00 13.58 8.14
CA VAL A 156 6.76 13.69 8.93
C VAL A 156 5.80 14.61 8.20
N VAL A 157 4.74 14.01 7.62
CA VAL A 157 3.77 14.69 6.77
C VAL A 157 2.47 14.87 7.53
N THR A 158 2.20 16.11 7.91
CA THR A 158 1.02 16.51 8.72
C THR A 158 0.17 17.57 8.03
N LYS A 159 0.46 17.88 6.77
CA LYS A 159 -0.32 18.80 5.94
C LYS A 159 -0.45 18.27 4.51
N SER A 160 -1.44 18.74 3.79
CA SER A 160 -1.68 18.37 2.39
C SER A 160 -0.61 18.91 1.45
N PHE A 161 -0.32 18.13 0.40
CA PHE A 161 0.51 18.51 -0.75
C PHE A 161 -0.26 18.17 -2.03
N THR A 162 -0.82 19.20 -2.65
CA THR A 162 -1.75 19.07 -3.80
C THR A 162 -1.09 19.28 -5.16
N THR A 163 0.20 19.62 -5.18
CA THR A 163 0.99 19.74 -6.41
C THR A 163 1.56 18.36 -6.76
N SER A 164 1.18 17.84 -7.93
CA SER A 164 1.70 16.57 -8.45
C SER A 164 3.16 16.68 -8.90
N GLY A 165 3.87 15.54 -8.88
CA GLY A 165 5.20 15.43 -9.48
C GLY A 165 6.36 15.98 -8.63
N ILE A 166 6.16 16.25 -7.36
CA ILE A 166 7.15 16.83 -6.46
C ILE A 166 7.80 15.79 -5.53
N THR A 167 8.89 16.20 -4.90
CA THR A 167 9.49 15.46 -3.79
C THR A 167 9.37 16.27 -2.50
N ILE A 168 8.88 15.62 -1.45
CA ILE A 168 8.75 16.20 -0.11
C ILE A 168 9.61 15.44 0.89
N ALA A 169 10.19 16.13 1.87
CA ALA A 169 10.95 15.52 2.96
C ALA A 169 11.07 16.45 4.16
N GLY A 170 11.57 15.91 5.28
CA GLY A 170 11.86 16.66 6.51
C GLY A 170 10.82 16.51 7.61
N VAL A 171 11.08 17.13 8.76
CA VAL A 171 10.24 17.15 9.97
C VAL A 171 10.05 18.59 10.42
N PRO A 172 8.89 19.22 10.15
CA PRO A 172 7.80 18.77 9.28
C PRO A 172 8.19 18.75 7.81
N ALA A 173 7.49 17.93 6.99
CA ALA A 173 7.78 17.79 5.56
C ALA A 173 7.55 19.11 4.80
N LYS A 174 8.47 19.38 3.85
CA LYS A 174 8.45 20.51 2.92
C LYS A 174 8.79 20.03 1.51
N ILE A 175 8.41 20.79 0.50
CA ILE A 175 8.86 20.54 -0.87
C ILE A 175 10.38 20.79 -0.93
N ILE A 176 11.11 19.79 -1.42
CA ILE A 176 12.56 19.85 -1.58
C ILE A 176 13.01 19.78 -3.05
N LYS A 177 12.13 19.30 -3.95
CA LYS A 177 12.35 19.26 -5.40
C LYS A 177 11.03 19.36 -6.15
N ASP A 178 11.07 20.04 -7.29
CA ASP A 178 9.93 20.15 -8.23
C ASP A 178 9.90 18.99 -9.25
N ASN A 179 10.41 17.83 -8.87
CA ASN A 179 10.33 16.60 -9.66
C ASN A 179 10.25 15.37 -8.76
N ASN A 180 9.79 14.25 -9.36
CA ASN A 180 9.71 12.95 -8.71
C ASN A 180 10.63 11.93 -9.43
N PRO A 181 11.89 11.78 -9.04
CA PRO A 181 12.79 10.81 -9.67
C PRO A 181 12.36 9.35 -9.45
N ASN A 182 11.73 9.05 -8.31
CA ASN A 182 11.26 7.69 -8.01
C ASN A 182 10.06 7.30 -8.86
N GLY A 183 9.18 8.24 -9.21
CA GLY A 183 8.04 7.99 -10.08
C GLY A 183 8.46 7.45 -11.45
N LYS A 184 9.56 7.94 -12.03
CA LYS A 184 10.11 7.40 -13.28
C LYS A 184 10.54 5.95 -13.15
N LEU A 185 11.22 5.58 -12.06
CA LEU A 185 11.65 4.20 -11.79
C LEU A 185 10.46 3.26 -11.58
N MET A 186 9.43 3.72 -10.88
CA MET A 186 8.19 2.98 -10.64
C MET A 186 7.50 2.66 -11.97
N MET A 187 7.32 3.66 -12.83
CA MET A 187 6.70 3.50 -14.15
C MET A 187 7.52 2.59 -15.08
N GLN A 188 8.85 2.71 -15.09
CA GLN A 188 9.73 1.84 -15.86
C GLN A 188 9.57 0.36 -15.43
N ARG A 189 9.47 0.07 -14.13
CA ARG A 189 9.32 -1.30 -13.64
C ARG A 189 7.98 -1.91 -14.08
N ILE A 190 6.90 -1.15 -14.05
CA ILE A 190 5.58 -1.60 -14.48
C ILE A 190 5.54 -1.90 -16.00
N ASN A 191 6.19 -1.04 -16.80
CA ASN A 191 6.18 -1.15 -18.26
C ASN A 191 7.13 -2.25 -18.81
N ASN A 192 8.19 -2.59 -18.07
CA ASN A 192 9.22 -3.55 -18.50
C ASN A 192 8.96 -5.00 -18.00
N ASN A 193 7.88 -5.24 -17.25
CA ASN A 193 7.46 -6.54 -16.74
C ASN A 193 6.08 -6.95 -17.26
#